data_d66167be82721b63604c58285a5bcfc0
#
_entry.id   d66167be82721b63604c58285a5bcfc0
#
_cell.length_a   1.000
_cell.length_b   1.000
_cell.length_c   1.000
_cell.angle_alpha   90.00
_cell.angle_beta   90.00
_cell.angle_gamma   90.00
#
_symmetry.space_group_name_H-M   'P 1'
#
loop_
_entity.id
_entity.type
_entity.pdbx_description
1 polymer ?
#
loop_
_entity_poly.entity_id
_entity_poly.type
_entity_poly.pdbx_seq_one_letter_code
_entity_poly.pdbx_strand_id
1 'polypeptide(L)'
;RRQRQMGRRDRWGGRGIRLRAQAVGGGKYVTRVAGGHAAIREQFGLSIGKFEGIEEPLSRIAGYTYIMDAARHYTNGAVDRGEKPGVVSAIMKYNTTEMQRDLVNDGMDVLAGNAISRGPNNLLGLAYQALPISITVEGANILTRTMMIFGQGAIRCHPYALKEIEALMEGDTKKFDDAFWSHVGHVVRNGFRAFGLSLTRGRLASSPVSGPAAPYYRKMAWASASFAFFADLAMGSLGGALKRKEKITGRFADILSWMYLGTAVLTRFEKEGRPEEQ
;
A
#
# COMPACT_ATOMS: atom_id res chain seq x y z
N ARG A 1 15.56 -4.96 31.03
CA ARG A 1 15.36 -3.96 29.96
C ARG A 1 15.68 -4.52 28.56
N ARG A 2 16.78 -5.29 28.34
CA ARG A 2 17.13 -5.89 27.04
C ARG A 2 16.07 -6.88 26.50
N GLN A 3 15.49 -7.75 27.33
CA GLN A 3 14.45 -8.70 26.91
C GLN A 3 13.14 -8.00 26.49
N ARG A 4 12.77 -6.87 27.09
CA ARG A 4 11.60 -6.07 26.65
C ARG A 4 11.83 -5.37 25.31
N GLN A 5 13.06 -5.08 24.94
CA GLN A 5 13.40 -4.48 23.62
C GLN A 5 13.46 -5.53 22.52
N MET A 6 13.95 -6.76 22.79
CA MET A 6 13.89 -7.87 21.83
C MET A 6 12.46 -8.26 21.52
N GLY A 7 11.60 -8.43 22.51
CA GLY A 7 10.18 -8.74 22.27
C GLY A 7 9.37 -7.64 21.56
N ARG A 8 9.90 -6.40 21.47
CA ARG A 8 9.34 -5.35 20.60
C ARG A 8 9.83 -5.49 19.14
N ARG A 9 11.08 -5.86 18.89
CA ARG A 9 11.65 -6.04 17.55
C ARG A 9 11.02 -7.24 16.82
N ASP A 10 10.88 -8.38 17.50
CA ASP A 10 10.25 -9.59 16.92
C ASP A 10 8.76 -9.40 16.66
N ARG A 11 8.08 -8.58 17.47
CA ARG A 11 6.67 -8.23 17.24
C ARG A 11 6.44 -7.44 15.96
N TRP A 12 7.39 -6.63 15.50
CA TRP A 12 7.24 -5.86 14.26
C TRP A 12 7.38 -6.73 13.00
N GLY A 13 8.25 -7.73 13.00
CA GLY A 13 8.39 -8.70 11.91
C GLY A 13 7.16 -9.61 11.78
N GLY A 14 6.70 -10.20 12.88
CA GLY A 14 5.54 -11.10 12.89
C GLY A 14 4.19 -10.43 12.63
N ARG A 15 4.00 -9.21 13.09
CA ARG A 15 2.77 -8.43 12.92
C ARG A 15 2.45 -8.14 11.46
N GLY A 16 3.45 -7.66 10.71
CA GLY A 16 3.27 -7.34 9.30
C GLY A 16 2.98 -8.54 8.41
N ILE A 17 3.29 -9.78 8.84
CA ILE A 17 3.11 -10.99 8.02
C ILE A 17 1.71 -11.60 8.21
N ARG A 18 1.24 -11.73 9.45
CA ARG A 18 0.01 -12.47 9.76
C ARG A 18 -1.25 -11.78 9.26
N LEU A 19 -1.45 -10.50 9.58
CA LEU A 19 -2.65 -9.76 9.15
C LEU A 19 -2.73 -9.63 7.63
N ARG A 20 -1.58 -9.46 6.95
CA ARG A 20 -1.52 -9.46 5.49
C ARG A 20 -1.95 -10.80 4.89
N ALA A 21 -1.44 -11.90 5.41
CA ALA A 21 -1.80 -13.24 4.95
C ALA A 21 -3.29 -13.51 5.16
N GLN A 22 -3.83 -13.11 6.31
CA GLN A 22 -5.25 -13.23 6.62
C GLN A 22 -6.10 -12.38 5.67
N ALA A 23 -5.72 -11.12 5.42
CA ALA A 23 -6.44 -10.24 4.51
C ALA A 23 -6.47 -10.80 3.07
N VAL A 24 -5.34 -11.29 2.57
CA VAL A 24 -5.26 -11.93 1.24
C VAL A 24 -6.09 -13.21 1.19
N GLY A 25 -6.01 -14.05 2.23
CA GLY A 25 -6.85 -15.26 2.34
C GLY A 25 -8.34 -14.92 2.32
N GLY A 26 -8.72 -13.88 3.08
CA GLY A 26 -10.08 -13.34 3.06
C GLY A 26 -10.51 -12.84 1.69
N GLY A 27 -9.63 -12.12 0.98
CA GLY A 27 -9.89 -11.65 -0.39
C GLY A 27 -10.16 -12.81 -1.36
N LYS A 28 -9.29 -13.82 -1.35
CA LYS A 28 -9.48 -15.05 -2.17
C LYS A 28 -10.78 -15.79 -1.83
N TYR A 29 -11.14 -15.81 -0.55
CA TYR A 29 -12.38 -16.41 -0.09
C TYR A 29 -13.59 -15.64 -0.63
N VAL A 30 -13.63 -14.32 -0.46
CA VAL A 30 -14.72 -13.47 -0.96
C VAL A 30 -14.83 -13.55 -2.49
N THR A 31 -13.71 -13.55 -3.21
CA THR A 31 -13.70 -13.71 -4.67
C THR A 31 -14.41 -15.00 -5.11
N ARG A 32 -14.13 -16.12 -4.43
CA ARG A 32 -14.78 -17.39 -4.74
C ARG A 32 -16.26 -17.41 -4.38
N VAL A 33 -16.61 -16.89 -3.21
CA VAL A 33 -17.99 -16.87 -2.71
C VAL A 33 -18.86 -15.96 -3.56
N ALA A 34 -18.43 -14.71 -3.79
CA ALA A 34 -19.19 -13.74 -4.58
C ALA A 34 -19.25 -14.15 -6.06
N GLY A 35 -18.13 -14.59 -6.64
CA GLY A 35 -18.10 -15.07 -8.03
C GLY A 35 -18.94 -16.31 -8.25
N GLY A 36 -18.87 -17.30 -7.36
CA GLY A 36 -19.70 -18.50 -7.41
C GLY A 36 -21.20 -18.18 -7.27
N HIS A 37 -21.55 -17.29 -6.32
CA HIS A 37 -22.93 -16.86 -6.16
C HIS A 37 -23.43 -16.14 -7.41
N ALA A 38 -22.67 -15.21 -7.96
CA ALA A 38 -23.03 -14.44 -9.15
C ALA A 38 -23.18 -15.33 -10.39
N ALA A 39 -22.44 -16.42 -10.48
CA ALA A 39 -22.55 -17.38 -11.59
C ALA A 39 -23.81 -18.26 -11.52
N ILE A 40 -24.23 -18.64 -10.30
CA ILE A 40 -25.33 -19.61 -10.09
C ILE A 40 -26.68 -18.89 -9.90
N ARG A 41 -26.68 -17.74 -9.23
CA ARG A 41 -27.90 -17.02 -8.92
C ARG A 41 -28.50 -16.39 -10.19
N GLU A 42 -29.73 -16.74 -10.50
CA GLU A 42 -30.49 -16.17 -11.62
C GLU A 42 -31.55 -15.17 -11.15
N GLN A 43 -31.66 -14.10 -11.88
CA GLN A 43 -32.75 -13.12 -11.82
C GLN A 43 -33.10 -12.66 -13.24
N PHE A 44 -34.37 -12.40 -13.49
CA PHE A 44 -34.85 -11.95 -14.81
C PHE A 44 -34.41 -12.87 -15.98
N GLY A 45 -34.26 -14.16 -15.69
CA GLY A 45 -33.86 -15.16 -16.69
C GLY A 45 -32.37 -15.21 -17.02
N LEU A 46 -31.53 -14.50 -16.26
CA LEU A 46 -30.08 -14.46 -16.48
C LEU A 46 -29.34 -14.66 -15.14
N SER A 47 -28.13 -15.22 -15.23
CA SER A 47 -27.19 -15.21 -14.10
C SER A 47 -26.88 -13.76 -13.71
N ILE A 48 -26.95 -13.43 -12.40
CA ILE A 48 -26.73 -12.06 -11.94
C ILE A 48 -25.34 -11.51 -12.27
N GLY A 49 -24.33 -12.38 -12.45
CA GLY A 49 -22.99 -12.00 -12.84
C GLY A 49 -22.89 -11.39 -14.25
N LYS A 50 -23.97 -11.44 -15.04
CA LYS A 50 -24.05 -10.80 -16.37
C LYS A 50 -24.64 -9.40 -16.35
N PHE A 51 -24.97 -8.87 -15.19
CA PHE A 51 -25.42 -7.50 -15.06
C PHE A 51 -24.26 -6.57 -14.76
N GLU A 52 -24.09 -5.51 -15.53
CA GLU A 52 -23.01 -4.51 -15.35
C GLU A 52 -22.92 -3.99 -13.91
N GLY A 53 -24.05 -3.81 -13.24
CA GLY A 53 -24.09 -3.39 -11.83
C GLY A 53 -23.51 -4.42 -10.85
N ILE A 54 -23.41 -5.70 -11.24
CA ILE A 54 -22.77 -6.77 -10.46
C ILE A 54 -21.32 -6.98 -10.91
N GLU A 55 -21.01 -6.74 -12.18
CA GLU A 55 -19.63 -6.82 -12.68
C GLU A 55 -18.70 -5.82 -11.99
N GLU A 56 -19.20 -4.62 -11.68
CA GLU A 56 -18.42 -3.58 -11.02
C GLU A 56 -17.90 -4.01 -9.63
N PRO A 57 -18.74 -4.44 -8.64
CA PRO A 57 -18.23 -4.95 -7.37
C PRO A 57 -17.39 -6.24 -7.53
N LEU A 58 -17.71 -7.12 -8.47
CA LEU A 58 -16.89 -8.30 -8.73
C LEU A 58 -15.49 -7.93 -9.24
N SER A 59 -15.39 -6.94 -10.11
CA SER A 59 -14.10 -6.44 -10.61
C SER A 59 -13.26 -5.80 -9.51
N ARG A 60 -13.87 -5.05 -8.58
CA ARG A 60 -13.18 -4.51 -7.40
C ARG A 60 -12.68 -5.62 -6.48
N ILE A 61 -13.52 -6.63 -6.21
CA ILE A 61 -13.14 -7.80 -5.40
C ILE A 61 -11.94 -8.52 -6.01
N ALA A 62 -11.97 -8.80 -7.31
CA ALA A 62 -10.86 -9.45 -8.01
C ALA A 62 -9.60 -8.57 -8.04
N GLY A 63 -9.74 -7.30 -8.39
CA GLY A 63 -8.63 -6.35 -8.49
C GLY A 63 -7.93 -6.12 -7.14
N TYR A 64 -8.67 -5.89 -6.06
CA TYR A 64 -8.09 -5.72 -4.73
C TYR A 64 -7.44 -7.01 -4.23
N THR A 65 -8.02 -8.17 -4.50
CA THR A 65 -7.41 -9.46 -4.16
C THR A 65 -6.08 -9.63 -4.88
N TYR A 66 -6.01 -9.30 -6.18
CA TYR A 66 -4.76 -9.35 -6.95
C TYR A 66 -3.70 -8.38 -6.41
N ILE A 67 -4.08 -7.13 -6.13
CA ILE A 67 -3.18 -6.11 -5.56
C ILE A 67 -2.61 -6.58 -4.22
N MET A 68 -3.47 -7.04 -3.32
CA MET A 68 -3.05 -7.51 -2.00
C MET A 68 -2.11 -8.72 -2.09
N ASP A 69 -2.40 -9.67 -2.97
CA ASP A 69 -1.58 -10.88 -3.14
C ASP A 69 -0.23 -10.55 -3.79
N ALA A 70 -0.21 -9.67 -4.81
CA ALA A 70 1.02 -9.17 -5.41
C ALA A 70 1.93 -8.49 -4.38
N ALA A 71 1.36 -7.57 -3.60
CA ALA A 71 2.09 -6.84 -2.58
C ALA A 71 2.57 -7.76 -1.44
N ARG A 72 1.79 -8.79 -1.08
CA ARG A 72 2.20 -9.81 -0.10
C ARG A 72 3.43 -10.57 -0.58
N HIS A 73 3.42 -11.07 -1.80
CA HIS A 73 4.56 -11.79 -2.39
C HIS A 73 5.79 -10.91 -2.50
N TYR A 74 5.64 -9.68 -2.97
CA TYR A 74 6.72 -8.71 -3.10
C TYR A 74 7.37 -8.40 -1.75
N THR A 75 6.55 -8.17 -0.71
CA THR A 75 7.04 -7.88 0.63
C THR A 75 7.69 -9.10 1.28
N ASN A 76 7.11 -10.29 1.12
CA ASN A 76 7.69 -11.51 1.69
C ASN A 76 9.05 -11.80 1.08
N GLY A 77 9.21 -11.62 -0.25
CA GLY A 77 10.51 -11.76 -0.90
C GLY A 77 11.59 -10.79 -0.36
N ALA A 78 11.23 -9.60 0.10
CA ALA A 78 12.17 -8.70 0.78
C ALA A 78 12.55 -9.24 2.18
N VAL A 79 11.55 -9.72 2.93
CA VAL A 79 11.77 -10.31 4.27
C VAL A 79 12.64 -11.57 4.19
N ASP A 80 12.42 -12.43 3.19
CA ASP A 80 13.19 -13.65 2.97
C ASP A 80 14.67 -13.36 2.66
N ARG A 81 14.97 -12.19 2.09
CA ARG A 81 16.33 -11.67 1.90
C ARG A 81 16.93 -11.04 3.17
N GLY A 82 16.25 -11.09 4.29
CA GLY A 82 16.69 -10.56 5.57
C GLY A 82 16.41 -9.06 5.79
N GLU A 83 15.68 -8.41 4.89
CA GLU A 83 15.29 -7.01 5.05
C GLU A 83 14.27 -6.85 6.19
N LYS A 84 14.31 -5.70 6.86
CA LYS A 84 13.40 -5.36 7.97
C LYS A 84 12.57 -4.12 7.61
N PRO A 85 11.63 -4.22 6.67
CA PRO A 85 10.93 -3.09 6.10
C PRO A 85 9.81 -2.56 7.02
N GLY A 86 10.15 -1.76 8.03
CA GLY A 86 9.19 -1.27 9.05
C GLY A 86 8.07 -0.43 8.43
N VAL A 87 8.40 0.52 7.54
CA VAL A 87 7.40 1.39 6.87
C VAL A 87 6.53 0.58 5.91
N VAL A 88 7.13 -0.32 5.13
CA VAL A 88 6.39 -1.21 4.24
C VAL A 88 5.43 -2.13 5.01
N SER A 89 5.83 -2.60 6.19
CA SER A 89 4.94 -3.38 7.05
C SER A 89 3.72 -2.57 7.50
N ALA A 90 3.87 -1.27 7.74
CA ALA A 90 2.77 -0.37 8.06
C ALA A 90 1.87 -0.13 6.83
N ILE A 91 2.46 0.12 5.66
CA ILE A 91 1.74 0.24 4.38
C ILE A 91 0.88 -1.00 4.13
N MET A 92 1.48 -2.17 4.24
CA MET A 92 0.79 -3.42 4.00
C MET A 92 -0.35 -3.65 4.99
N LYS A 93 -0.11 -3.44 6.30
CA LYS A 93 -1.15 -3.61 7.32
C LYS A 93 -2.35 -2.72 7.05
N TYR A 94 -2.11 -1.44 6.82
CA TYR A 94 -3.18 -0.47 6.59
C TYR A 94 -3.97 -0.80 5.33
N ASN A 95 -3.30 -0.89 4.19
CA ASN A 95 -4.00 -1.03 2.91
C ASN A 95 -4.68 -2.39 2.76
N THR A 96 -4.05 -3.49 3.17
CA THR A 96 -4.67 -4.81 3.01
C THR A 96 -5.88 -5.01 3.90
N THR A 97 -5.90 -4.42 5.11
CA THR A 97 -7.07 -4.51 5.99
C THR A 97 -8.22 -3.61 5.55
N GLU A 98 -7.94 -2.43 4.99
CA GLU A 98 -8.98 -1.57 4.41
C GLU A 98 -9.54 -2.18 3.12
N MET A 99 -8.69 -2.65 2.20
CA MET A 99 -9.15 -3.35 1.00
C MET A 99 -9.98 -4.60 1.35
N GLN A 100 -9.59 -5.36 2.39
CA GLN A 100 -10.39 -6.49 2.85
C GLN A 100 -11.77 -6.06 3.34
N ARG A 101 -11.87 -4.91 4.01
CA ARG A 101 -13.16 -4.35 4.42
C ARG A 101 -14.04 -4.02 3.21
N ASP A 102 -13.46 -3.34 2.23
CA ASP A 102 -14.19 -2.93 1.02
C ASP A 102 -14.70 -4.15 0.25
N LEU A 103 -13.84 -5.14 0.01
CA LEU A 103 -14.25 -6.32 -0.75
C LEU A 103 -15.21 -7.26 0.00
N VAL A 104 -15.23 -7.25 1.34
CA VAL A 104 -16.28 -7.96 2.09
C VAL A 104 -17.60 -7.21 1.98
N ASN A 105 -17.61 -5.87 2.03
CA ASN A 105 -18.81 -5.08 1.78
C ASN A 105 -19.37 -5.34 0.38
N ASP A 106 -18.53 -5.25 -0.66
CA ASP A 106 -18.93 -5.60 -2.03
C ASP A 106 -19.49 -7.04 -2.13
N GLY A 107 -18.86 -7.99 -1.43
CA GLY A 107 -19.32 -9.37 -1.36
C GLY A 107 -20.68 -9.51 -0.67
N MET A 108 -20.93 -8.75 0.42
CA MET A 108 -22.22 -8.70 1.09
C MET A 108 -23.32 -8.18 0.15
N ASP A 109 -23.02 -7.14 -0.63
CA ASP A 109 -23.94 -6.55 -1.59
C ASP A 109 -24.26 -7.53 -2.73
N VAL A 110 -23.27 -8.24 -3.27
CA VAL A 110 -23.47 -9.26 -4.31
C VAL A 110 -24.32 -10.44 -3.80
N LEU A 111 -24.11 -10.89 -2.55
CA LEU A 111 -24.86 -11.99 -1.96
C LEU A 111 -26.26 -11.57 -1.46
N ALA A 112 -26.47 -10.28 -1.23
CA ALA A 112 -27.71 -9.70 -0.77
C ALA A 112 -28.31 -10.44 0.45
N GLY A 113 -29.54 -10.92 0.40
CA GLY A 113 -30.23 -11.61 1.50
C GLY A 113 -29.46 -12.82 2.05
N ASN A 114 -28.70 -13.53 1.22
CA ASN A 114 -27.88 -14.66 1.65
C ASN A 114 -26.72 -14.27 2.59
N ALA A 115 -26.28 -13.02 2.50
CA ALA A 115 -25.26 -12.47 3.39
C ALA A 115 -25.85 -11.91 4.70
N ILE A 116 -27.14 -11.64 4.75
CA ILE A 116 -27.85 -11.08 5.91
C ILE A 116 -28.49 -12.18 6.76
N SER A 117 -29.10 -13.18 6.12
CA SER A 117 -29.77 -14.29 6.81
C SER A 117 -28.77 -15.06 7.66
N ARG A 118 -29.10 -15.27 8.95
CA ARG A 118 -28.24 -16.08 9.85
C ARG A 118 -28.38 -17.57 9.53
N GLY A 119 -27.29 -18.28 9.65
CA GLY A 119 -27.27 -19.74 9.48
C GLY A 119 -26.00 -20.24 8.80
N PRO A 120 -25.87 -21.54 8.60
CA PRO A 120 -24.66 -22.16 8.06
C PRO A 120 -24.38 -21.79 6.60
N ASN A 121 -25.38 -21.34 5.87
CA ASN A 121 -25.25 -20.90 4.48
C ASN A 121 -24.81 -19.43 4.32
N ASN A 122 -24.72 -18.69 5.43
CA ASN A 122 -24.17 -17.33 5.39
C ASN A 122 -22.65 -17.38 5.47
N LEU A 123 -22.01 -17.33 4.31
CA LEU A 123 -20.57 -17.46 4.19
C LEU A 123 -19.78 -16.18 4.53
N LEU A 124 -20.41 -15.00 4.52
CA LEU A 124 -19.73 -13.72 4.74
C LEU A 124 -20.07 -13.01 6.04
N GLY A 125 -21.22 -13.30 6.66
CA GLY A 125 -21.70 -12.56 7.82
C GLY A 125 -20.73 -12.57 9.02
N LEU A 126 -20.10 -13.70 9.31
CA LEU A 126 -19.08 -13.79 10.36
C LEU A 126 -17.81 -13.00 10.00
N ALA A 127 -17.38 -13.04 8.74
CA ALA A 127 -16.25 -12.26 8.27
C ALA A 127 -16.54 -10.76 8.41
N TYR A 128 -17.70 -10.30 8.00
CA TYR A 128 -18.16 -8.92 8.14
C TYR A 128 -18.10 -8.44 9.60
N GLN A 129 -18.63 -9.24 10.53
CA GLN A 129 -18.64 -8.91 11.96
C GLN A 129 -17.23 -8.90 12.58
N ALA A 130 -16.34 -9.78 12.14
CA ALA A 130 -14.99 -9.91 12.67
C ALA A 130 -13.98 -8.89 12.11
N LEU A 131 -14.24 -8.32 10.91
CA LEU A 131 -13.32 -7.42 10.22
C LEU A 131 -12.81 -6.24 11.04
N PRO A 132 -13.64 -5.54 11.86
CA PRO A 132 -13.16 -4.40 12.64
C PRO A 132 -11.98 -4.71 13.56
N ILE A 133 -11.78 -5.99 13.95
CA ILE A 133 -10.61 -6.37 14.77
C ILE A 133 -9.31 -6.09 14.01
N SER A 134 -9.25 -6.38 12.72
CA SER A 134 -8.05 -6.17 11.90
C SER A 134 -7.69 -4.69 11.72
N ILE A 135 -8.70 -3.80 11.81
CA ILE A 135 -8.53 -2.34 11.71
C ILE A 135 -7.92 -1.78 13.00
N THR A 136 -8.25 -2.37 14.15
CA THR A 136 -7.88 -1.84 15.48
C THR A 136 -6.61 -2.45 16.06
N VAL A 137 -6.37 -3.74 15.83
CA VAL A 137 -5.20 -4.44 16.39
C VAL A 137 -3.91 -4.10 15.64
N GLU A 138 -2.77 -4.34 16.30
CA GLU A 138 -1.42 -4.14 15.76
C GLU A 138 -1.12 -2.70 15.29
N GLY A 139 -1.85 -1.74 15.85
CA GLY A 139 -1.83 -0.33 15.50
C GLY A 139 -3.09 0.04 14.71
N ALA A 140 -3.94 0.88 15.31
CA ALA A 140 -5.14 1.35 14.64
C ALA A 140 -4.83 1.95 13.26
N ASN A 141 -5.65 1.67 12.26
CA ASN A 141 -5.40 2.11 10.90
C ASN A 141 -5.27 3.63 10.78
N ILE A 142 -6.03 4.40 11.56
CA ILE A 142 -5.92 5.86 11.62
C ILE A 142 -4.48 6.25 11.99
N LEU A 143 -3.96 5.70 13.08
CA LEU A 143 -2.59 5.97 13.55
C LEU A 143 -1.54 5.47 12.54
N THR A 144 -1.75 4.29 11.98
CA THR A 144 -0.82 3.69 11.01
C THR A 144 -0.69 4.56 9.78
N ARG A 145 -1.81 4.99 9.21
CA ARG A 145 -1.84 5.86 8.03
C ARG A 145 -1.21 7.23 8.29
N THR A 146 -1.61 7.90 9.38
CA THR A 146 -1.23 9.30 9.60
C THR A 146 0.16 9.47 10.21
N MET A 147 0.57 8.57 11.09
CA MET A 147 1.82 8.73 11.84
C MET A 147 2.91 7.73 11.47
N MET A 148 2.57 6.46 11.18
CA MET A 148 3.61 5.45 11.03
C MET A 148 4.19 5.43 9.61
N ILE A 149 3.36 5.51 8.57
CA ILE A 149 3.80 5.38 7.17
C ILE A 149 4.66 6.59 6.77
N PHE A 150 4.14 7.80 6.88
CA PHE A 150 4.86 8.99 6.47
C PHE A 150 5.39 9.81 7.65
N GLY A 151 4.62 10.04 8.70
CA GLY A 151 5.03 10.88 9.83
C GLY A 151 6.33 10.43 10.52
N GLN A 152 6.56 9.10 10.62
CA GLN A 152 7.83 8.53 11.08
C GLN A 152 8.69 8.04 9.92
N GLY A 153 8.07 7.56 8.85
CA GLY A 153 8.75 7.01 7.69
C GLY A 153 9.54 8.06 6.91
N ALA A 154 9.04 9.29 6.83
CA ALA A 154 9.69 10.37 6.11
C ALA A 154 11.16 10.54 6.50
N ILE A 155 11.46 10.63 7.80
CA ILE A 155 12.84 10.79 8.28
C ILE A 155 13.64 9.48 8.13
N ARG A 156 13.02 8.31 8.43
CA ARG A 156 13.74 7.03 8.47
C ARG A 156 14.08 6.46 7.10
N CYS A 157 13.27 6.74 6.11
CA CYS A 157 13.44 6.24 4.74
C CYS A 157 14.01 7.28 3.79
N HIS A 158 14.18 8.53 4.24
CA HIS A 158 14.79 9.58 3.45
C HIS A 158 16.31 9.31 3.28
N PRO A 159 16.88 9.49 2.08
CA PRO A 159 18.30 9.18 1.83
C PRO A 159 19.28 9.96 2.70
N TYR A 160 18.91 11.17 3.13
CA TYR A 160 19.80 12.11 3.80
C TYR A 160 19.32 12.56 5.17
N ALA A 161 18.03 12.79 5.39
CA ALA A 161 17.49 13.39 6.63
C ALA A 161 17.91 12.65 7.91
N LEU A 162 17.96 11.31 7.89
CA LEU A 162 18.42 10.55 9.05
C LEU A 162 19.92 10.75 9.27
N LYS A 163 20.72 10.79 8.21
CA LYS A 163 22.17 10.99 8.28
C LYS A 163 22.53 12.36 8.85
N GLU A 164 21.79 13.41 8.46
CA GLU A 164 21.96 14.75 9.00
C GLU A 164 21.69 14.79 10.50
N ILE A 165 20.60 14.14 10.96
CA ILE A 165 20.24 14.05 12.37
C ILE A 165 21.29 13.27 13.17
N GLU A 166 21.77 12.15 12.64
CA GLU A 166 22.80 11.32 13.28
C GLU A 166 24.13 12.08 13.37
N ALA A 167 24.56 12.76 12.31
CA ALA A 167 25.77 13.58 12.28
C ALA A 167 25.72 14.73 13.29
N LEU A 168 24.55 15.39 13.43
CA LEU A 168 24.33 16.42 14.45
C LEU A 168 24.42 15.84 15.87
N MET A 169 23.89 14.64 16.11
CA MET A 169 23.96 13.98 17.42
C MET A 169 25.40 13.53 17.76
N GLU A 170 26.19 13.15 16.75
CA GLU A 170 27.59 12.77 16.91
C GLU A 170 28.53 14.00 17.02
N GLY A 171 28.06 15.21 16.67
CA GLY A 171 28.87 16.41 16.58
C GLY A 171 29.85 16.43 15.42
N ASP A 172 29.62 15.58 14.40
CA ASP A 172 30.48 15.45 13.23
C ASP A 172 30.04 16.43 12.12
N THR A 173 30.63 17.61 12.12
CA THR A 173 30.32 18.69 11.16
C THR A 173 30.60 18.29 9.72
N LYS A 174 31.65 17.51 9.48
CA LYS A 174 31.99 17.07 8.11
C LYS A 174 30.96 16.12 7.54
N LYS A 175 30.52 15.12 8.31
CA LYS A 175 29.45 14.22 7.90
C LYS A 175 28.13 14.96 7.70
N PHE A 176 27.88 15.98 8.51
CA PHE A 176 26.68 16.83 8.36
C PHE A 176 26.72 17.58 7.04
N ASP A 177 27.83 18.27 6.75
CA ASP A 177 28.00 19.07 5.51
C ASP A 177 27.85 18.20 4.26
N ASP A 178 28.48 17.01 4.25
CA ASP A 178 28.39 16.06 3.13
C ASP A 178 26.94 15.59 2.91
N ALA A 179 26.20 15.28 3.99
CA ALA A 179 24.79 14.87 3.92
C ALA A 179 23.89 16.03 3.49
N PHE A 180 24.11 17.22 4.02
CA PHE A 180 23.33 18.42 3.74
C PHE A 180 23.42 18.85 2.27
N TRP A 181 24.64 18.99 1.73
CA TRP A 181 24.82 19.37 0.33
C TRP A 181 24.32 18.33 -0.65
N SER A 182 24.45 17.04 -0.28
CA SER A 182 23.84 15.94 -1.04
C SER A 182 22.31 16.01 -1.01
N HIS A 183 21.72 16.41 0.13
CA HIS A 183 20.27 16.63 0.28
C HIS A 183 19.80 17.79 -0.58
N VAL A 184 20.49 18.92 -0.53
CA VAL A 184 20.18 20.08 -1.40
C VAL A 184 20.20 19.66 -2.88
N GLY A 185 21.23 18.96 -3.32
CA GLY A 185 21.32 18.41 -4.67
C GLY A 185 20.17 17.46 -5.02
N HIS A 186 19.72 16.65 -4.06
CA HIS A 186 18.56 15.75 -4.20
C HIS A 186 17.27 16.52 -4.42
N VAL A 187 16.99 17.55 -3.61
CA VAL A 187 15.81 18.40 -3.72
C VAL A 187 15.76 19.12 -5.07
N VAL A 188 16.86 19.75 -5.46
CA VAL A 188 16.97 20.47 -6.74
C VAL A 188 16.73 19.53 -7.92
N ARG A 189 17.42 18.38 -7.94
CA ARG A 189 17.28 17.38 -9.00
C ARG A 189 15.85 16.85 -9.10
N ASN A 190 15.21 16.52 -7.97
CA ASN A 190 13.84 16.02 -7.98
C ASN A 190 12.84 17.12 -8.33
N GLY A 191 13.09 18.38 -7.96
CA GLY A 191 12.31 19.54 -8.39
C GLY A 191 12.27 19.68 -9.91
N PHE A 192 13.43 19.69 -10.56
CA PHE A 192 13.49 19.74 -12.03
C PHE A 192 12.86 18.51 -12.70
N ARG A 193 13.10 17.31 -12.16
CA ARG A 193 12.46 16.07 -12.67
C ARG A 193 10.94 16.13 -12.52
N ALA A 194 10.43 16.48 -11.35
CA ALA A 194 9.00 16.59 -11.09
C ALA A 194 8.35 17.61 -12.03
N PHE A 195 8.95 18.78 -12.20
CA PHE A 195 8.46 19.81 -13.11
C PHE A 195 8.43 19.33 -14.57
N GLY A 196 9.56 18.84 -15.09
CA GLY A 196 9.66 18.37 -16.49
C GLY A 196 8.72 17.19 -16.79
N LEU A 197 8.61 16.24 -15.84
CA LEU A 197 7.69 15.12 -15.99
C LEU A 197 6.22 15.52 -15.84
N SER A 198 5.91 16.57 -15.07
CA SER A 198 4.54 17.09 -14.96
C SER A 198 4.06 17.72 -16.26
N LEU A 199 4.92 18.48 -16.95
CA LEU A 199 4.60 19.07 -18.27
C LEU A 199 4.24 17.98 -19.32
N THR A 200 4.87 16.82 -19.23
CA THR A 200 4.69 15.72 -20.19
C THR A 200 3.79 14.61 -19.66
N ARG A 201 3.19 14.78 -18.48
CA ARG A 201 2.41 13.73 -17.76
C ARG A 201 3.19 12.40 -17.67
N GLY A 202 4.47 12.49 -17.39
CA GLY A 202 5.37 11.37 -17.25
C GLY A 202 5.84 10.71 -18.56
N ARG A 203 5.42 11.18 -19.74
CA ARG A 203 5.74 10.54 -21.02
C ARG A 203 7.24 10.48 -21.31
N LEU A 204 8.01 11.46 -20.85
CA LEU A 204 9.47 11.52 -21.01
C LEU A 204 10.25 10.72 -19.96
N ALA A 205 9.57 10.10 -19.00
CA ALA A 205 10.22 9.21 -18.05
C ALA A 205 10.71 7.92 -18.74
N SER A 206 11.85 7.41 -18.29
CA SER A 206 12.33 6.10 -18.71
C SER A 206 11.45 4.99 -18.14
N SER A 207 11.30 3.91 -18.88
CA SER A 207 10.67 2.67 -18.42
C SER A 207 11.69 1.54 -18.46
N PRO A 208 11.76 0.67 -17.43
CA PRO A 208 12.64 -0.49 -17.43
C PRO A 208 12.16 -1.59 -18.39
N VAL A 209 10.93 -1.48 -18.88
CA VAL A 209 10.28 -2.47 -19.75
C VAL A 209 9.63 -1.80 -20.95
N SER A 210 9.44 -2.56 -22.02
CA SER A 210 8.63 -2.19 -23.20
C SER A 210 7.25 -2.85 -23.13
N GLY A 211 6.32 -2.43 -24.00
CA GLY A 211 4.99 -3.01 -24.11
C GLY A 211 3.96 -2.35 -23.19
N PRO A 212 2.85 -3.04 -22.87
CA PRO A 212 1.67 -2.44 -22.22
C PRO A 212 1.92 -1.90 -20.82
N ALA A 213 2.90 -2.44 -20.10
CA ALA A 213 3.25 -1.97 -18.76
C ALA A 213 4.11 -0.69 -18.75
N ALA A 214 4.80 -0.35 -19.85
CA ALA A 214 5.70 0.78 -19.92
C ALA A 214 5.06 2.15 -19.54
N PRO A 215 3.84 2.49 -19.94
CA PRO A 215 3.18 3.73 -19.53
C PRO A 215 2.98 3.83 -18.01
N TYR A 216 2.70 2.72 -17.35
CA TYR A 216 2.52 2.69 -15.89
C TYR A 216 3.84 2.89 -15.14
N TYR A 217 4.94 2.29 -15.60
CA TYR A 217 6.27 2.55 -15.05
C TYR A 217 6.67 4.03 -15.20
N ARG A 218 6.36 4.67 -16.33
CA ARG A 218 6.60 6.09 -16.55
C ARG A 218 5.79 6.95 -15.58
N LYS A 219 4.50 6.63 -15.35
CA LYS A 219 3.66 7.31 -14.35
C LYS A 219 4.21 7.12 -12.94
N MET A 220 4.70 5.93 -12.60
CA MET A 220 5.35 5.66 -11.31
C MET A 220 6.62 6.48 -11.12
N ALA A 221 7.45 6.62 -12.17
CA ALA A 221 8.65 7.45 -12.12
C ALA A 221 8.30 8.94 -11.91
N TRP A 222 7.25 9.44 -12.56
CA TRP A 222 6.73 10.78 -12.32
C TRP A 222 6.20 10.95 -10.89
N ALA A 223 5.36 10.03 -10.42
CA ALA A 223 4.84 10.04 -9.05
C ALA A 223 5.98 10.03 -8.02
N SER A 224 7.02 9.22 -8.25
CA SER A 224 8.18 9.13 -7.36
C SER A 224 8.97 10.44 -7.30
N ALA A 225 9.23 11.09 -8.44
CA ALA A 225 9.92 12.39 -8.46
C ALA A 225 9.11 13.48 -7.77
N SER A 226 7.81 13.53 -8.02
CA SER A 226 6.89 14.48 -7.39
C SER A 226 6.78 14.23 -5.88
N PHE A 227 6.65 12.96 -5.47
CA PHE A 227 6.61 12.59 -4.05
C PHE A 227 7.88 13.02 -3.32
N ALA A 228 9.06 12.74 -3.87
CA ALA A 228 10.33 13.13 -3.26
C ALA A 228 10.41 14.65 -3.06
N PHE A 229 10.14 15.44 -4.11
CA PHE A 229 10.17 16.89 -4.04
C PHE A 229 9.19 17.47 -3.02
N PHE A 230 7.92 17.03 -3.05
CA PHE A 230 6.92 17.54 -2.11
C PHE A 230 7.13 17.04 -0.68
N ALA A 231 7.70 15.86 -0.47
CA ALA A 231 8.07 15.36 0.85
C ALA A 231 9.16 16.25 1.49
N ASP A 232 10.19 16.61 0.73
CA ASP A 232 11.24 17.52 1.19
C ASP A 232 10.68 18.93 1.47
N LEU A 233 9.83 19.43 0.58
CA LEU A 233 9.17 20.72 0.77
C LEU A 233 8.31 20.71 2.05
N ALA A 234 7.57 19.64 2.32
CA ALA A 234 6.77 19.50 3.53
C ALA A 234 7.64 19.39 4.79
N MET A 235 8.73 18.63 4.74
CA MET A 235 9.68 18.52 5.86
C MET A 235 10.38 19.85 6.14
N GLY A 236 10.86 20.54 5.11
CA GLY A 236 11.56 21.80 5.26
C GLY A 236 10.65 22.94 5.72
N SER A 237 9.41 23.02 5.18
CA SER A 237 8.47 24.11 5.51
C SER A 237 7.76 23.93 6.86
N LEU A 238 7.43 22.69 7.24
CA LEU A 238 6.67 22.40 8.46
C LEU A 238 7.54 21.89 9.61
N GLY A 239 8.73 21.39 9.32
CA GLY A 239 9.65 20.86 10.33
C GLY A 239 8.97 19.89 11.30
N GLY A 240 9.21 20.08 12.61
CA GLY A 240 8.60 19.26 13.66
C GLY A 240 7.07 19.35 13.73
N ALA A 241 6.45 20.40 13.19
CA ALA A 241 5.00 20.55 13.15
C ALA A 241 4.34 19.54 12.18
N LEU A 242 5.08 19.02 11.19
CA LEU A 242 4.57 18.05 10.23
C LEU A 242 3.93 16.83 10.91
N LYS A 243 4.52 16.35 11.99
CA LYS A 243 4.00 15.21 12.76
C LYS A 243 2.60 15.45 13.38
N ARG A 244 2.23 16.72 13.58
CA ARG A 244 0.92 17.12 14.10
C ARG A 244 -0.08 17.46 12.99
N LYS A 245 0.39 17.55 11.74
CA LYS A 245 -0.45 17.84 10.56
C LYS A 245 -0.91 16.52 9.91
N GLU A 246 -1.66 15.72 10.67
CA GLU A 246 -2.03 14.35 10.30
C GLU A 246 -2.82 14.24 8.99
N LYS A 247 -3.57 15.27 8.60
CA LYS A 247 -4.23 15.32 7.29
C LYS A 247 -3.20 15.35 6.14
N ILE A 248 -2.09 16.04 6.34
CA ILE A 248 -1.00 16.15 5.33
C ILE A 248 -0.24 14.84 5.31
N THR A 249 0.23 14.35 6.46
CA THR A 249 1.00 13.10 6.53
C THR A 249 0.18 11.90 6.03
N GLY A 250 -1.14 11.88 6.27
CA GLY A 250 -2.03 10.85 5.73
C GLY A 250 -2.10 10.86 4.19
N ARG A 251 -2.15 12.03 3.56
CA ARG A 251 -2.12 12.14 2.08
C ARG A 251 -0.80 11.66 1.50
N PHE A 252 0.33 12.03 2.11
CA PHE A 252 1.63 11.50 1.71
C PHE A 252 1.71 9.98 1.91
N ALA A 253 1.12 9.47 2.99
CA ALA A 253 1.06 8.03 3.23
C ALA A 253 0.26 7.29 2.16
N ASP A 254 -0.85 7.87 1.69
CA ASP A 254 -1.65 7.29 0.61
C ASP A 254 -0.86 7.24 -0.70
N ILE A 255 -0.19 8.34 -1.08
CA ILE A 255 0.64 8.38 -2.30
C ILE A 255 1.74 7.32 -2.22
N LEU A 256 2.49 7.27 -1.11
CA LEU A 256 3.56 6.30 -0.91
C LEU A 256 3.04 4.86 -0.95
N SER A 257 1.88 4.62 -0.35
CA SER A 257 1.23 3.31 -0.34
C SER A 257 0.86 2.86 -1.74
N TRP A 258 0.20 3.71 -2.52
CA TRP A 258 -0.18 3.36 -3.89
C TRP A 258 1.02 3.19 -4.82
N MET A 259 2.09 3.96 -4.62
CA MET A 259 3.36 3.73 -5.34
C MET A 259 3.94 2.35 -5.02
N TYR A 260 3.94 1.95 -3.75
CA TYR A 260 4.41 0.62 -3.34
C TYR A 260 3.56 -0.51 -3.91
N LEU A 261 2.24 -0.41 -3.77
CA LEU A 261 1.29 -1.41 -4.28
C LEU A 261 1.36 -1.51 -5.81
N GLY A 262 1.41 -0.38 -6.51
CA GLY A 262 1.56 -0.35 -7.97
C GLY A 262 2.87 -0.98 -8.44
N THR A 263 3.98 -0.73 -7.73
CA THR A 263 5.27 -1.39 -8.02
C THR A 263 5.16 -2.91 -7.86
N ALA A 264 4.51 -3.38 -6.80
CA ALA A 264 4.32 -4.80 -6.56
C ALA A 264 3.47 -5.47 -7.66
N VAL A 265 2.39 -4.81 -8.08
CA VAL A 265 1.52 -5.27 -9.17
C VAL A 265 2.29 -5.35 -10.50
N LEU A 266 2.99 -4.28 -10.87
CA LEU A 266 3.77 -4.24 -12.11
C LEU A 266 4.88 -5.31 -12.11
N THR A 267 5.56 -5.49 -10.96
CA THR A 267 6.59 -6.54 -10.83
C THR A 267 6.00 -7.93 -10.97
N ARG A 268 4.82 -8.17 -10.43
CA ARG A 268 4.12 -9.44 -10.57
C ARG A 268 3.70 -9.70 -12.01
N PHE A 269 3.08 -8.72 -12.66
CA PHE A 269 2.64 -8.79 -14.04
C PHE A 269 3.80 -9.15 -15.00
N GLU A 270 4.97 -8.52 -14.82
CA GLU A 270 6.15 -8.85 -15.60
C GLU A 270 6.68 -10.27 -15.33
N LYS A 271 6.63 -10.73 -14.08
CA LYS A 271 7.08 -12.07 -13.70
C LYS A 271 6.14 -13.19 -14.16
N GLU A 272 4.86 -12.91 -14.25
CA GLU A 272 3.84 -13.84 -14.76
C GLU A 272 3.85 -13.94 -16.32
N GLY A 273 4.81 -13.25 -16.98
CA GLY A 273 4.97 -13.30 -18.43
C GLY A 273 3.99 -12.43 -19.18
N ARG A 274 3.44 -11.40 -18.52
CA ARG A 274 2.46 -10.46 -19.11
C ARG A 274 1.26 -11.22 -19.69
N PRO A 275 0.48 -11.94 -18.86
CA PRO A 275 -0.67 -12.67 -19.37
C PRO A 275 -1.56 -11.73 -20.16
N GLU A 276 -1.81 -12.08 -21.43
CA GLU A 276 -2.76 -11.37 -22.25
C GLU A 276 -4.16 -11.53 -21.67
N GLU A 277 -4.99 -10.53 -21.83
CA GLU A 277 -6.40 -10.61 -21.43
C GLU A 277 -7.05 -11.78 -22.19
N GLN A 278 -7.49 -12.79 -21.46
CA GLN A 278 -8.33 -13.87 -21.98
C GLN A 278 -9.79 -13.54 -21.72
#